data_29730903935b7d2d90816c846c7376dd
#
_entry.id   29730903935b7d2d90816c846c7376dd
#
_cell.length_a   1.000
_cell.length_b   1.000
_cell.length_c   1.000
_cell.angle_alpha   90.00
_cell.angle_beta   90.00
_cell.angle_gamma   90.00
#
_symmetry.space_group_name_H-M   'P 1'
#
loop_
_entity.id
_entity.type
_entity.pdbx_description
1 polymer ?
#
loop_
_entity_poly.entity_id
_entity_poly.type
_entity_poly.pdbx_seq_one_letter_code
_entity_poly.pdbx_strand_id
1 'polypeptide(L)'
;ILAERWLRQAVDETEQKARYRDWFHWTTEVDPVTGQEYRYADSPLLWTLNEVSKRGEEDELAQRADEVIGEDLRGFLKENQIALPSQSAEYKNLLLRAAAKLRELIEHASARERGRYTEPATKLANHPLSTERTPKGLTVLEAWEAFLKKLAREEGEKTAQRRGDDYRASVFGLAEFLGNPPINAITAENLKEYRDFLYSLPKRPPKAIKLLPIREQANEATKRGLETLSRLTVRNRMVHCSALFNAALDMPGSGLTRNPMEGVKLPSKTARADSGCKYEIQPDFLPLIFGGDWFNLADYPRRNRFGLGGFWIPLIAYYCGARLEEVAAMNAADIRKVQDVWVLEFRFDGQDRELKNRQSVRSVPLHKDLLQLGLTDYAHRVGPDGKLWPSLRPNSKGKYGYNLSKRFGVYLKEIKAKNRSKPMHGFRHLFPTLMREKGYDDITTAQVLGHSAAPRLQTSSYGTFSLHARKRIIDEFPSLPNLE
;
A
#
# COMPACT_ATOMS: atom_id res chain seq x y z
N ILE A 1 23.57 -17.22 3.59
CA ILE A 1 22.73 -18.35 3.10
C ILE A 1 23.53 -19.63 2.99
N LEU A 2 24.61 -19.71 2.16
CA LEU A 2 25.40 -20.95 2.01
C LEU A 2 26.11 -21.38 3.31
N ALA A 3 26.72 -20.44 4.03
CA ALA A 3 27.36 -20.71 5.31
C ALA A 3 26.35 -21.19 6.37
N GLU A 4 25.15 -20.61 6.40
CA GLU A 4 24.06 -21.03 7.28
C GLU A 4 23.53 -22.42 6.90
N ARG A 5 23.45 -22.71 5.62
CA ARG A 5 23.01 -24.01 5.10
C ARG A 5 24.01 -25.11 5.42
N TRP A 6 25.30 -24.83 5.24
CA TRP A 6 26.38 -25.72 5.64
C TRP A 6 26.33 -25.99 7.14
N LEU A 7 26.24 -24.95 7.97
CA LEU A 7 26.20 -25.11 9.42
C LEU A 7 25.01 -25.97 9.88
N ARG A 8 23.83 -25.79 9.29
CA ARG A 8 22.65 -26.62 9.59
C ARG A 8 22.89 -28.08 9.25
N GLN A 9 23.41 -28.37 8.06
CA GLN A 9 23.71 -29.75 7.67
C GLN A 9 24.76 -30.37 8.60
N ALA A 10 25.79 -29.63 8.92
CA ALA A 10 26.86 -30.07 9.82
C ALA A 10 26.33 -30.34 11.25
N VAL A 11 25.38 -29.55 11.75
CA VAL A 11 24.73 -29.76 13.06
C VAL A 11 23.82 -31.00 13.02
N ASP A 12 22.98 -31.18 12.00
CA ASP A 12 22.07 -32.32 11.87
C ASP A 12 22.83 -33.67 11.75
N GLU A 13 23.91 -33.70 10.98
CA GLU A 13 24.75 -34.89 10.87
C GLU A 13 25.48 -35.25 12.18
N THR A 14 25.75 -34.24 12.99
CA THR A 14 26.44 -34.37 14.28
C THR A 14 25.53 -34.88 15.36
N GLU A 15 24.27 -34.49 15.41
CA GLU A 15 23.25 -35.03 16.33
C GLU A 15 23.02 -36.52 16.05
N GLN A 16 23.08 -36.96 14.80
CA GLN A 16 22.91 -38.37 14.44
C GLN A 16 24.14 -39.23 14.63
N LYS A 17 25.38 -38.69 14.59
CA LYS A 17 26.63 -39.48 14.53
C LYS A 17 27.63 -39.24 15.69
N ALA A 18 27.24 -38.49 16.72
CA ALA A 18 28.12 -38.18 17.89
C ALA A 18 29.44 -37.44 17.53
N ARG A 19 29.56 -36.83 16.32
CA ARG A 19 30.75 -36.10 15.89
C ARG A 19 30.93 -34.71 16.55
N TYR A 20 30.02 -34.27 17.37
CA TYR A 20 30.18 -33.08 18.22
C TYR A 20 31.41 -33.16 19.12
N ARG A 21 31.91 -34.36 19.39
CA ARG A 21 33.08 -34.55 20.24
C ARG A 21 34.36 -34.02 19.65
N ASP A 22 34.46 -33.91 18.32
CA ASP A 22 35.71 -33.52 17.64
C ASP A 22 35.86 -31.99 17.53
N TRP A 23 34.77 -31.24 17.62
CA TRP A 23 34.83 -29.78 17.58
C TRP A 23 34.91 -29.13 18.94
N PHE A 24 34.59 -29.87 20.03
CA PHE A 24 34.59 -29.40 21.40
C PHE A 24 35.30 -30.37 22.34
N HIS A 25 36.25 -29.86 23.10
CA HIS A 25 36.66 -30.53 24.32
C HIS A 25 35.83 -30.00 25.47
N TRP A 26 35.07 -30.86 26.11
CA TRP A 26 34.30 -30.53 27.29
C TRP A 26 35.20 -30.58 28.49
N THR A 27 35.47 -29.44 29.12
CA THR A 27 36.23 -29.34 30.35
C THR A 27 35.28 -29.09 31.54
N THR A 28 35.45 -29.82 32.62
CA THR A 28 34.69 -29.60 33.83
C THR A 28 35.57 -28.84 34.83
N GLU A 29 35.13 -27.66 35.24
CA GLU A 29 35.76 -26.89 36.32
C GLU A 29 34.82 -26.80 37.50
N VAL A 30 35.39 -26.79 38.70
CA VAL A 30 34.65 -26.59 39.97
C VAL A 30 34.87 -25.14 40.39
N ASP A 31 33.79 -24.41 40.58
CA ASP A 31 33.88 -23.05 41.14
C ASP A 31 34.48 -23.12 42.54
N PRO A 32 35.62 -22.46 42.76
CA PRO A 32 36.32 -22.53 44.05
C PRO A 32 35.55 -21.85 45.19
N VAL A 33 34.54 -21.04 44.92
CA VAL A 33 33.74 -20.29 45.89
C VAL A 33 32.45 -21.02 46.22
N THR A 34 31.76 -21.58 45.22
CA THR A 34 30.44 -22.19 45.35
C THR A 34 30.49 -23.73 45.43
N GLY A 35 31.61 -24.34 45.00
CA GLY A 35 31.76 -25.79 44.89
C GLY A 35 30.92 -26.41 43.75
N GLN A 36 30.32 -25.61 42.89
CA GLN A 36 29.46 -26.07 41.81
C GLN A 36 30.31 -26.49 40.61
N GLU A 37 30.02 -27.66 40.04
CA GLU A 37 30.67 -28.11 38.81
C GLU A 37 30.06 -27.40 37.60
N TYR A 38 30.92 -26.78 36.78
CA TYR A 38 30.55 -26.20 35.51
C TYR A 38 31.23 -26.97 34.38
N ARG A 39 30.44 -27.37 33.40
CA ARG A 39 30.93 -27.95 32.16
C ARG A 39 30.92 -26.90 31.08
N TYR A 40 32.05 -26.61 30.47
CA TYR A 40 32.14 -25.68 29.37
C TYR A 40 32.87 -26.29 28.19
N ALA A 41 32.51 -25.84 26.98
CA ALA A 41 33.21 -26.25 25.77
C ALA A 41 34.50 -25.46 25.67
N ASP A 42 35.63 -26.14 25.82
CA ASP A 42 36.94 -25.60 25.45
C ASP A 42 37.22 -26.02 24.02
N SER A 43 37.25 -25.01 23.12
CA SER A 43 37.56 -25.25 21.71
C SER A 43 38.83 -24.49 21.36
N PRO A 44 39.91 -25.19 21.04
CA PRO A 44 41.13 -24.57 20.51
C PRO A 44 40.81 -23.70 19.29
N LEU A 45 39.79 -24.07 18.52
CA LEU A 45 39.27 -23.31 17.39
C LEU A 45 38.72 -21.94 17.80
N LEU A 46 37.92 -21.89 18.87
CA LEU A 46 37.37 -20.64 19.36
C LEU A 46 38.45 -19.68 19.82
N TRP A 47 39.44 -20.18 20.53
CA TRP A 47 40.56 -19.40 20.98
C TRP A 47 41.33 -18.83 19.80
N THR A 48 41.66 -19.66 18.82
CA THR A 48 42.39 -19.26 17.61
C THR A 48 41.60 -18.23 16.77
N LEU A 49 40.30 -18.48 16.52
CA LEU A 49 39.45 -17.56 15.75
C LEU A 49 39.25 -16.20 16.47
N ASN A 50 39.21 -16.20 17.81
CA ASN A 50 39.07 -14.98 18.58
C ASN A 50 40.38 -14.17 18.60
N GLU A 51 41.53 -14.81 18.70
CA GLU A 51 42.81 -14.12 18.70
C GLU A 51 43.16 -13.51 17.32
N VAL A 52 42.94 -14.26 16.24
CA VAL A 52 43.19 -13.76 14.87
C VAL A 52 42.18 -12.67 14.49
N SER A 53 40.92 -12.81 14.91
CA SER A 53 39.90 -11.79 14.68
C SER A 53 40.21 -10.43 15.35
N LYS A 54 40.91 -10.45 16.48
CA LYS A 54 41.37 -9.24 17.17
C LYS A 54 42.52 -8.52 16.45
N ARG A 55 43.32 -9.24 15.66
CA ARG A 55 44.48 -8.71 14.92
C ARG A 55 44.08 -8.13 13.57
N GLY A 56 42.89 -8.45 13.03
CA GLY A 56 42.38 -7.87 11.77
C GLY A 56 42.99 -8.45 10.49
N GLU A 57 43.71 -9.56 10.55
CA GLU A 57 44.33 -10.21 9.39
C GLU A 57 43.39 -11.24 8.76
N GLU A 58 42.61 -10.83 7.77
CA GLU A 58 41.61 -11.69 7.10
C GLU A 58 42.22 -12.91 6.43
N ASP A 59 43.46 -12.86 5.94
CA ASP A 59 44.13 -13.99 5.26
C ASP A 59 44.52 -15.07 6.28
N GLU A 60 45.07 -14.69 7.43
CA GLU A 60 45.41 -15.63 8.50
C GLU A 60 44.13 -16.26 9.08
N LEU A 61 43.08 -15.47 9.24
CA LEU A 61 41.79 -15.96 9.71
C LEU A 61 41.19 -16.98 8.74
N ALA A 62 41.26 -16.72 7.44
CA ALA A 62 40.76 -17.63 6.41
C ALA A 62 41.58 -18.93 6.36
N GLN A 63 42.89 -18.85 6.49
CA GLN A 63 43.76 -20.02 6.53
C GLN A 63 43.41 -20.91 7.74
N ARG A 64 43.27 -20.32 8.91
CA ARG A 64 42.90 -21.05 10.13
C ARG A 64 41.51 -21.65 10.06
N ALA A 65 40.56 -20.92 9.47
CA ALA A 65 39.22 -21.45 9.25
C ALA A 65 39.23 -22.63 8.28
N ASP A 66 40.06 -22.60 7.23
CA ASP A 66 40.19 -23.73 6.27
C ASP A 66 40.81 -24.97 6.90
N GLU A 67 41.79 -24.80 7.80
CA GLU A 67 42.40 -25.91 8.57
C GLU A 67 41.36 -26.67 9.40
N VAL A 68 40.33 -26.00 9.86
CA VAL A 68 39.36 -26.57 10.80
C VAL A 68 38.06 -27.05 10.13
N ILE A 69 37.48 -26.22 9.28
CA ILE A 69 36.17 -26.48 8.67
C ILE A 69 36.25 -26.60 7.14
N GLY A 70 37.43 -26.44 6.54
CA GLY A 70 37.57 -26.41 5.10
C GLY A 70 37.22 -27.75 4.42
N GLU A 71 37.57 -28.86 5.03
CA GLU A 71 37.27 -30.22 4.50
C GLU A 71 35.73 -30.43 4.51
N ASP A 72 35.07 -30.16 5.62
CA ASP A 72 33.62 -30.30 5.75
C ASP A 72 32.89 -29.36 4.80
N LEU A 73 33.38 -28.12 4.65
CA LEU A 73 32.79 -27.13 3.75
C LEU A 73 32.94 -27.56 2.28
N ARG A 74 34.10 -28.10 1.90
CA ARG A 74 34.32 -28.64 0.53
C ARG A 74 33.46 -29.88 0.26
N GLY A 75 33.32 -30.78 1.25
CA GLY A 75 32.38 -31.88 1.22
C GLY A 75 30.97 -31.46 0.93
N PHE A 76 30.46 -30.48 1.71
CA PHE A 76 29.16 -29.90 1.53
C PHE A 76 28.96 -29.28 0.13
N LEU A 77 29.92 -28.51 -0.37
CA LEU A 77 29.84 -27.92 -1.69
C LEU A 77 29.75 -28.99 -2.79
N LYS A 78 30.54 -30.08 -2.67
CA LYS A 78 30.53 -31.20 -3.60
C LYS A 78 29.19 -31.94 -3.59
N GLU A 79 28.64 -32.24 -2.42
CA GLU A 79 27.34 -32.91 -2.27
C GLU A 79 26.19 -32.08 -2.84
N ASN A 80 26.27 -30.77 -2.70
CA ASN A 80 25.25 -29.86 -3.23
C ASN A 80 25.52 -29.42 -4.68
N GLN A 81 26.49 -30.00 -5.37
CA GLN A 81 26.87 -29.72 -6.76
C GLN A 81 27.23 -28.24 -7.02
N ILE A 82 27.83 -27.59 -6.02
CA ILE A 82 28.23 -26.16 -6.10
C ILE A 82 29.71 -26.13 -6.50
N ALA A 83 29.99 -25.69 -7.70
CA ALA A 83 31.36 -25.51 -8.20
C ALA A 83 31.94 -24.17 -7.66
N LEU A 84 32.74 -24.26 -6.59
CA LEU A 84 33.39 -23.08 -5.99
C LEU A 84 34.87 -23.44 -5.73
N PRO A 85 35.82 -22.90 -6.53
CA PRO A 85 37.24 -23.20 -6.37
C PRO A 85 37.75 -22.73 -4.99
N SER A 86 38.53 -23.60 -4.32
CA SER A 86 39.05 -23.30 -2.95
C SER A 86 39.97 -22.09 -2.88
N GLN A 87 40.53 -21.63 -4.00
CA GLN A 87 41.38 -20.44 -4.07
C GLN A 87 40.60 -19.17 -4.47
N SER A 88 39.31 -19.26 -4.69
CA SER A 88 38.51 -18.10 -5.09
C SER A 88 38.19 -17.17 -3.91
N ALA A 89 38.04 -15.89 -4.20
CA ALA A 89 37.62 -14.90 -3.22
C ALA A 89 36.22 -15.22 -2.62
N GLU A 90 35.36 -15.86 -3.42
CA GLU A 90 34.03 -16.32 -3.03
C GLU A 90 34.13 -17.47 -2.02
N TYR A 91 35.04 -18.42 -2.20
CA TYR A 91 35.29 -19.50 -1.23
C TYR A 91 35.84 -18.95 0.08
N LYS A 92 36.81 -18.04 0.04
CA LYS A 92 37.37 -17.36 1.21
C LYS A 92 36.23 -16.64 2.00
N ASN A 93 35.38 -15.92 1.29
CA ASN A 93 34.25 -15.22 1.91
C ASN A 93 33.23 -16.18 2.53
N LEU A 94 32.96 -17.29 1.89
CA LEU A 94 32.08 -18.34 2.41
C LEU A 94 32.67 -18.96 3.68
N LEU A 95 33.96 -19.28 3.64
CA LEU A 95 34.71 -19.88 4.75
C LEU A 95 34.70 -18.98 6.01
N LEU A 96 34.98 -17.68 5.82
CA LEU A 96 34.96 -16.70 6.90
C LEU A 96 33.57 -16.55 7.52
N ARG A 97 32.53 -16.55 6.70
CA ARG A 97 31.13 -16.52 7.18
C ARG A 97 30.73 -17.80 7.91
N ALA A 98 31.17 -18.97 7.41
CA ALA A 98 30.93 -20.23 8.06
C ALA A 98 31.60 -20.31 9.44
N ALA A 99 32.87 -19.87 9.52
CA ALA A 99 33.61 -19.79 10.77
C ALA A 99 32.97 -18.80 11.80
N ALA A 100 32.51 -17.64 11.33
CA ALA A 100 31.81 -16.67 12.17
C ALA A 100 30.50 -17.25 12.77
N LYS A 101 29.73 -17.98 11.95
CA LYS A 101 28.50 -18.64 12.39
C LYS A 101 28.74 -19.81 13.34
N LEU A 102 29.78 -20.60 13.10
CA LEU A 102 30.19 -21.66 14.02
C LEU A 102 30.60 -21.08 15.38
N ARG A 103 31.36 -19.98 15.40
CA ARG A 103 31.70 -19.27 16.63
C ARG A 103 30.49 -18.84 17.43
N GLU A 104 29.53 -18.22 16.77
CA GLU A 104 28.26 -17.79 17.37
C GLU A 104 27.50 -18.96 18.00
N LEU A 105 27.46 -20.12 17.33
CA LEU A 105 26.84 -21.35 17.86
C LEU A 105 27.55 -21.86 19.12
N ILE A 106 28.89 -21.86 19.11
CA ILE A 106 29.70 -22.32 20.23
C ILE A 106 29.54 -21.41 21.45
N GLU A 107 29.56 -20.08 21.24
CA GLU A 107 29.32 -19.09 22.31
C GLU A 107 27.94 -19.26 22.95
N HIS A 108 26.90 -19.53 22.13
CA HIS A 108 25.55 -19.82 22.63
C HIS A 108 25.48 -21.14 23.40
N ALA A 109 26.12 -22.19 22.90
CA ALA A 109 26.14 -23.47 23.59
C ALA A 109 26.82 -23.36 25.00
N SER A 110 27.95 -22.66 25.03
CA SER A 110 28.70 -22.42 26.28
C SER A 110 27.94 -21.53 27.27
N ALA A 111 27.18 -20.52 26.76
CA ALA A 111 26.34 -19.68 27.63
C ALA A 111 25.19 -20.43 28.27
N ARG A 112 24.58 -21.39 27.55
CA ARG A 112 23.49 -22.24 28.05
C ARG A 112 23.93 -23.13 29.19
N GLU A 113 25.10 -23.75 29.09
CA GLU A 113 25.62 -24.62 30.14
C GLU A 113 26.01 -23.86 31.41
N ARG A 114 26.38 -22.57 31.27
CA ARG A 114 26.63 -21.67 32.41
C ARG A 114 25.35 -21.11 33.07
N GLY A 115 24.17 -21.64 32.70
CA GLY A 115 22.88 -21.20 33.25
C GLY A 115 22.44 -19.79 32.81
N ARG A 116 23.15 -19.17 31.89
CA ARG A 116 22.73 -17.90 31.29
C ARG A 116 21.81 -18.15 30.12
N TYR A 117 20.54 -18.29 30.39
CA TYR A 117 19.50 -18.40 29.36
C TYR A 117 19.20 -17.04 28.74
N THR A 118 20.09 -16.56 27.89
CA THR A 118 19.70 -15.63 26.85
C THR A 118 19.01 -16.45 25.76
N GLU A 119 17.92 -15.94 25.19
CA GLU A 119 16.99 -16.60 24.26
C GLU A 119 17.53 -17.82 23.48
N PRO A 120 16.74 -18.89 23.34
CA PRO A 120 17.24 -20.17 22.88
C PRO A 120 17.92 -20.04 21.51
N ALA A 121 19.06 -20.73 21.36
CA ALA A 121 19.71 -21.01 20.06
C ALA A 121 18.76 -21.68 19.04
N THR A 122 17.60 -22.14 19.49
CA THR A 122 16.44 -22.58 18.74
C THR A 122 15.92 -21.61 17.69
N LYS A 123 16.21 -20.30 17.78
CA LYS A 123 15.93 -19.41 16.64
C LYS A 123 16.92 -19.57 15.48
N LEU A 124 18.10 -20.09 15.72
CA LEU A 124 19.09 -20.45 14.68
C LEU A 124 18.92 -21.90 14.21
N ALA A 125 18.49 -22.80 15.11
CA ALA A 125 18.32 -24.22 14.85
C ALA A 125 16.87 -24.69 14.65
N ASN A 126 15.88 -23.94 15.13
CA ASN A 126 14.45 -24.29 15.03
C ASN A 126 13.69 -23.48 13.96
N HIS A 127 14.34 -23.08 12.85
CA HIS A 127 13.58 -23.26 11.64
C HIS A 127 13.56 -24.77 11.42
N PRO A 128 12.39 -25.43 11.45
CA PRO A 128 12.35 -26.81 11.06
C PRO A 128 13.04 -26.87 9.69
N LEU A 129 14.09 -27.70 9.58
CA LEU A 129 14.47 -28.26 8.31
C LEU A 129 13.21 -29.01 7.87
N SER A 130 12.30 -28.29 7.23
CA SER A 130 11.41 -28.98 6.35
C SER A 130 12.34 -29.62 5.34
N THR A 131 12.43 -30.93 5.38
CA THR A 131 12.76 -31.79 4.24
C THR A 131 11.74 -31.58 3.11
N GLU A 132 10.93 -30.54 3.22
CA GLU A 132 10.17 -29.96 2.16
C GLU A 132 11.17 -29.36 1.18
N ARG A 133 11.28 -30.03 0.03
CA ARG A 133 11.74 -29.47 -1.23
C ARG A 133 11.39 -27.99 -1.20
N THR A 134 12.40 -27.12 -1.37
CA THR A 134 12.15 -25.67 -1.56
C THR A 134 10.92 -25.58 -2.44
N PRO A 135 9.80 -25.02 -1.96
CA PRO A 135 8.57 -25.04 -2.73
C PRO A 135 8.91 -24.43 -4.09
N LYS A 136 8.90 -25.26 -5.16
CA LYS A 136 9.03 -24.77 -6.53
C LYS A 136 7.78 -23.92 -6.78
N GLY A 137 7.88 -22.65 -6.53
CA GLY A 137 6.78 -21.71 -6.69
C GLY A 137 7.30 -20.37 -7.14
N LEU A 138 6.42 -19.60 -7.78
CA LEU A 138 6.72 -18.21 -8.12
C LEU A 138 7.05 -17.43 -6.84
N THR A 139 8.11 -16.63 -6.85
CA THR A 139 8.38 -15.67 -5.80
C THR A 139 7.27 -14.62 -5.72
N VAL A 140 7.21 -13.84 -4.63
CA VAL A 140 6.22 -12.75 -4.48
C VAL A 140 6.27 -11.79 -5.67
N LEU A 141 7.48 -11.42 -6.13
CA LEU A 141 7.64 -10.47 -7.24
C LEU A 141 7.31 -11.10 -8.60
N GLU A 142 7.63 -12.36 -8.84
CA GLU A 142 7.24 -13.08 -10.07
C GLU A 142 5.71 -13.26 -10.13
N ALA A 143 5.08 -13.62 -9.02
CA ALA A 143 3.62 -13.66 -8.92
C ALA A 143 2.99 -12.28 -9.16
N TRP A 144 3.64 -11.22 -8.69
CA TRP A 144 3.21 -9.85 -8.95
C TRP A 144 3.25 -9.48 -10.44
N GLU A 145 4.34 -9.82 -11.14
CA GLU A 145 4.44 -9.59 -12.59
C GLU A 145 3.39 -10.39 -13.36
N ALA A 146 3.19 -11.66 -12.99
CA ALA A 146 2.14 -12.48 -13.58
C ALA A 146 0.74 -11.91 -13.33
N PHE A 147 0.48 -11.38 -12.12
CA PHE A 147 -0.77 -10.69 -11.78
C PHE A 147 -1.01 -9.48 -12.68
N LEU A 148 -0.01 -8.62 -12.88
CA LEU A 148 -0.15 -7.45 -13.75
C LEU A 148 -0.38 -7.85 -15.22
N LYS A 149 0.32 -8.87 -15.72
CA LYS A 149 0.11 -9.40 -17.08
C LYS A 149 -1.30 -9.98 -17.26
N LYS A 150 -1.81 -10.74 -16.28
CA LYS A 150 -3.19 -11.24 -16.28
C LYS A 150 -4.18 -10.08 -16.31
N LEU A 151 -3.99 -9.10 -15.45
CA LEU A 151 -4.86 -7.94 -15.34
C LEU A 151 -4.88 -7.09 -16.62
N ALA A 152 -3.73 -6.93 -17.29
CA ALA A 152 -3.65 -6.22 -18.57
C ALA A 152 -4.45 -6.91 -19.67
N ARG A 153 -4.45 -8.25 -19.69
CA ARG A 153 -5.24 -9.05 -20.65
C ARG A 153 -6.75 -8.98 -20.36
N GLU A 154 -7.15 -9.05 -19.09
CA GLU A 154 -8.55 -9.13 -18.68
C GLU A 154 -9.25 -7.77 -18.58
N GLU A 155 -8.55 -6.77 -18.04
CA GLU A 155 -9.12 -5.45 -17.74
C GLU A 155 -8.44 -4.29 -18.50
N GLY A 156 -7.42 -4.57 -19.29
CA GLY A 156 -6.67 -3.62 -20.10
C GLY A 156 -5.48 -2.98 -19.40
N GLU A 157 -4.51 -2.52 -20.19
CA GLU A 157 -3.22 -1.95 -19.74
C GLU A 157 -3.38 -0.79 -18.75
N LYS A 158 -4.33 0.13 -18.99
CA LYS A 158 -4.56 1.28 -18.09
C LYS A 158 -4.96 0.81 -16.67
N THR A 159 -5.78 -0.24 -16.57
CA THR A 159 -6.20 -0.80 -15.28
C THR A 159 -5.04 -1.50 -14.58
N ALA A 160 -4.26 -2.29 -15.32
CA ALA A 160 -3.07 -2.97 -14.80
C ALA A 160 -2.05 -1.96 -14.26
N GLN A 161 -1.75 -0.91 -15.01
CA GLN A 161 -0.83 0.15 -14.58
C GLN A 161 -1.33 0.85 -13.31
N ARG A 162 -2.61 1.22 -13.25
CA ARG A 162 -3.20 1.87 -12.07
C ARG A 162 -3.12 0.99 -10.83
N ARG A 163 -3.51 -0.29 -10.95
CA ARG A 163 -3.39 -1.24 -9.82
C ARG A 163 -1.94 -1.51 -9.47
N GLY A 164 -1.06 -1.56 -10.48
CA GLY A 164 0.37 -1.62 -10.30
C GLY A 164 0.88 -0.50 -9.39
N ASP A 165 0.54 0.73 -9.69
CA ASP A 165 0.90 1.92 -8.90
C ASP A 165 0.34 1.85 -7.46
N ASP A 166 -0.93 1.45 -7.32
CA ASP A 166 -1.62 1.45 -6.03
C ASP A 166 -1.11 0.34 -5.09
N TYR A 167 -0.80 -0.85 -5.63
CA TYR A 167 -0.42 -2.04 -4.84
C TYR A 167 1.09 -2.16 -4.63
N ARG A 168 1.91 -1.50 -5.47
CA ARG A 168 3.36 -1.61 -5.48
C ARG A 168 3.97 -1.51 -4.09
N ALA A 169 3.64 -0.47 -3.34
CA ALA A 169 4.20 -0.26 -1.99
C ALA A 169 3.84 -1.38 -1.00
N SER A 170 2.74 -2.10 -1.23
CA SER A 170 2.29 -3.20 -0.38
C SER A 170 3.03 -4.48 -0.72
N VAL A 171 3.09 -4.82 -2.01
CA VAL A 171 3.69 -6.06 -2.51
C VAL A 171 5.22 -6.03 -2.40
N PHE A 172 5.84 -4.92 -2.81
CA PHE A 172 7.29 -4.76 -2.68
C PHE A 172 7.73 -4.71 -1.22
N GLY A 173 6.93 -4.05 -0.36
CA GLY A 173 7.20 -4.07 1.08
C GLY A 173 7.10 -5.47 1.69
N LEU A 174 6.13 -6.28 1.27
CA LEU A 174 6.02 -7.68 1.71
C LEU A 174 7.22 -8.51 1.21
N ALA A 175 7.55 -8.39 -0.08
CA ALA A 175 8.67 -9.09 -0.68
C ALA A 175 9.98 -8.74 0.03
N GLU A 176 10.25 -7.46 0.26
CA GLU A 176 11.44 -6.99 0.96
C GLU A 176 11.48 -7.46 2.42
N PHE A 177 10.36 -7.37 3.13
CA PHE A 177 10.27 -7.78 4.56
C PHE A 177 10.58 -9.27 4.75
N LEU A 178 10.10 -10.14 3.85
CA LEU A 178 10.26 -11.60 3.91
C LEU A 178 11.47 -12.13 3.12
N GLY A 179 12.18 -11.27 2.36
CA GLY A 179 13.29 -11.69 1.48
C GLY A 179 12.84 -12.32 0.16
N ASN A 180 11.66 -11.93 -0.34
CA ASN A 180 11.06 -12.37 -1.61
C ASN A 180 10.95 -13.92 -1.75
N PRO A 181 10.34 -14.61 -0.78
CA PRO A 181 10.21 -16.06 -0.82
C PRO A 181 9.23 -16.52 -1.93
N PRO A 182 9.18 -17.83 -2.24
CA PRO A 182 8.10 -18.43 -3.01
C PRO A 182 6.74 -18.11 -2.34
N ILE A 183 5.74 -17.74 -3.15
CA ILE A 183 4.44 -17.27 -2.63
C ILE A 183 3.69 -18.33 -1.83
N ASN A 184 3.89 -19.61 -2.16
CA ASN A 184 3.31 -20.75 -1.46
C ASN A 184 4.02 -21.10 -0.14
N ALA A 185 5.18 -20.51 0.12
CA ALA A 185 5.90 -20.67 1.39
C ALA A 185 5.45 -19.64 2.45
N ILE A 186 4.64 -18.65 2.07
CA ILE A 186 4.18 -17.61 2.98
C ILE A 186 3.04 -18.11 3.85
N THR A 187 3.22 -18.02 5.15
CA THR A 187 2.25 -18.45 6.16
C THR A 187 1.42 -17.28 6.70
N ALA A 188 0.31 -17.59 7.35
CA ALA A 188 -0.47 -16.59 8.08
C ALA A 188 0.36 -15.89 9.17
N GLU A 189 1.32 -16.59 9.79
CA GLU A 189 2.20 -16.01 10.81
C GLU A 189 3.12 -14.95 10.22
N ASN A 190 3.78 -15.24 9.09
CA ASN A 190 4.58 -14.24 8.37
C ASN A 190 3.79 -12.98 8.05
N LEU A 191 2.51 -13.14 7.70
CA LEU A 191 1.63 -12.01 7.38
C LEU A 191 1.17 -11.24 8.62
N LYS A 192 1.03 -11.89 9.78
CA LYS A 192 0.77 -11.20 11.05
C LYS A 192 2.00 -10.37 11.46
N GLU A 193 3.19 -10.94 11.39
CA GLU A 193 4.44 -10.22 11.64
C GLU A 193 4.59 -9.00 10.71
N TYR A 194 4.36 -9.18 9.42
CA TYR A 194 4.39 -8.08 8.45
C TYR A 194 3.35 -7.02 8.76
N ARG A 195 2.10 -7.40 9.08
CA ARG A 195 1.06 -6.46 9.51
C ARG A 195 1.50 -5.60 10.69
N ASP A 196 2.08 -6.23 11.70
CA ASP A 196 2.50 -5.54 12.92
C ASP A 196 3.72 -4.65 12.66
N PHE A 197 4.65 -5.11 11.82
CA PHE A 197 5.76 -4.31 11.32
C PHE A 197 5.30 -3.05 10.55
N LEU A 198 4.23 -3.13 9.77
CA LEU A 198 3.73 -1.97 9.03
C LEU A 198 3.39 -0.76 9.91
N TYR A 199 3.05 -0.97 11.19
CA TYR A 199 2.79 0.11 12.14
C TYR A 199 4.06 0.90 12.53
N SER A 200 5.24 0.37 12.30
CA SER A 200 6.51 1.06 12.55
C SER A 200 6.97 1.92 11.36
N LEU A 201 6.37 1.73 10.19
CA LEU A 201 6.78 2.47 8.98
C LEU A 201 6.28 3.92 8.98
N PRO A 202 7.11 4.87 8.52
CA PRO A 202 6.72 6.28 8.47
C PRO A 202 5.64 6.54 7.41
N LYS A 203 4.67 7.39 7.75
CA LYS A 203 3.54 7.74 6.89
C LYS A 203 3.94 8.57 5.67
N ARG A 204 4.85 9.52 5.84
CA ARG A 204 5.34 10.43 4.81
C ARG A 204 6.84 10.66 5.00
N PRO A 205 7.67 9.66 4.73
CA PRO A 205 9.10 9.80 4.94
C PRO A 205 9.70 10.84 4.00
N PRO A 206 10.71 11.61 4.46
CA PRO A 206 11.60 12.36 3.58
C PRO A 206 12.22 11.46 2.50
N LYS A 207 12.62 12.06 1.37
CA LYS A 207 13.16 11.30 0.23
C LYS A 207 14.34 10.40 0.63
N ALA A 208 15.25 10.89 1.47
CA ALA A 208 16.39 10.12 1.96
C ALA A 208 15.97 8.85 2.70
N ILE A 209 14.98 8.94 3.61
CA ILE A 209 14.48 7.77 4.35
C ILE A 209 13.70 6.81 3.43
N LYS A 210 12.94 7.34 2.48
CA LYS A 210 12.17 6.53 1.54
C LYS A 210 13.03 5.60 0.68
N LEU A 211 14.30 5.93 0.48
CA LEU A 211 15.26 5.14 -0.32
C LEU A 211 15.96 4.05 0.50
N LEU A 212 15.85 4.06 1.82
CA LEU A 212 16.43 3.05 2.69
C LEU A 212 15.64 1.72 2.61
N PRO A 213 16.28 0.60 2.96
CA PRO A 213 15.59 -0.67 3.20
C PRO A 213 14.43 -0.51 4.20
N ILE A 214 13.37 -1.30 4.02
CA ILE A 214 12.11 -1.11 4.76
C ILE A 214 12.30 -1.20 6.29
N ARG A 215 13.22 -2.04 6.78
CA ARG A 215 13.56 -2.14 8.21
C ARG A 215 14.30 -0.89 8.71
N GLU A 216 15.18 -0.32 7.89
CA GLU A 216 15.88 0.92 8.21
C GLU A 216 14.92 2.12 8.20
N GLN A 217 13.94 2.14 7.30
CA GLN A 217 12.88 3.16 7.32
C GLN A 217 12.13 3.16 8.67
N ALA A 218 11.82 1.98 9.22
CA ALA A 218 11.17 1.84 10.53
C ALA A 218 12.08 2.33 11.67
N ASN A 219 13.36 1.97 11.64
CA ASN A 219 14.34 2.42 12.63
C ASN A 219 14.51 3.94 12.62
N GLU A 220 14.64 4.54 11.42
CA GLU A 220 14.74 5.99 11.28
C GLU A 220 13.44 6.71 11.69
N ALA A 221 12.28 6.10 11.44
CA ALA A 221 11.01 6.65 11.90
C ALA A 221 10.95 6.74 13.42
N THR A 222 11.39 5.69 14.12
CA THR A 222 11.45 5.64 15.58
C THR A 222 12.46 6.65 16.12
N LYS A 223 13.69 6.69 15.57
CA LYS A 223 14.74 7.62 15.99
C LYS A 223 14.34 9.09 15.86
N ARG A 224 13.58 9.43 14.82
CA ARG A 224 13.17 10.82 14.53
C ARG A 224 11.76 11.16 14.99
N GLY A 225 11.06 10.27 15.66
CA GLY A 225 9.68 10.46 16.12
C GLY A 225 8.70 10.77 14.98
N LEU A 226 8.87 10.14 13.82
CA LEU A 226 8.02 10.40 12.65
C LEU A 226 6.64 9.76 12.82
N GLU A 227 5.60 10.43 12.31
CA GLU A 227 4.25 9.86 12.24
C GLU A 227 4.26 8.56 11.42
N THR A 228 3.75 7.47 12.00
CA THR A 228 3.73 6.15 11.36
C THR A 228 2.42 5.88 10.60
N LEU A 229 2.36 4.75 9.89
CA LEU A 229 1.19 4.38 9.09
C LEU A 229 -0.06 4.24 9.96
N SER A 230 -1.14 4.83 9.49
CA SER A 230 -2.44 4.71 10.15
C SER A 230 -3.00 3.28 10.00
N ARG A 231 -3.85 2.89 10.97
CA ARG A 231 -4.58 1.62 10.95
C ARG A 231 -5.28 1.33 9.61
N LEU A 232 -5.90 2.35 9.00
CA LEU A 232 -6.53 2.22 7.70
C LEU A 232 -5.51 1.96 6.57
N THR A 233 -4.35 2.60 6.62
CA THR A 233 -3.28 2.38 5.63
C THR A 233 -2.71 0.97 5.74
N VAL A 234 -2.46 0.50 6.98
CA VAL A 234 -2.01 -0.88 7.23
C VAL A 234 -3.05 -1.87 6.69
N ARG A 235 -4.35 -1.67 7.03
CA ARG A 235 -5.43 -2.50 6.47
C ARG A 235 -5.40 -2.54 4.94
N ASN A 236 -5.30 -1.39 4.27
CA ASN A 236 -5.30 -1.32 2.83
C ASN A 236 -4.09 -2.05 2.23
N ARG A 237 -2.90 -1.93 2.82
CA ARG A 237 -1.72 -2.69 2.38
C ARG A 237 -1.93 -4.19 2.49
N MET A 238 -2.51 -4.66 3.58
CA MET A 238 -2.84 -6.09 3.75
C MET A 238 -3.90 -6.58 2.75
N VAL A 239 -4.91 -5.74 2.45
CA VAL A 239 -5.91 -6.06 1.40
C VAL A 239 -5.27 -6.17 0.01
N HIS A 240 -4.28 -5.31 -0.30
CA HIS A 240 -3.52 -5.42 -1.57
C HIS A 240 -2.73 -6.72 -1.64
N CYS A 241 -2.09 -7.13 -0.55
CA CYS A 241 -1.42 -8.44 -0.48
C CYS A 241 -2.41 -9.60 -0.66
N SER A 242 -3.59 -9.51 0.00
CA SER A 242 -4.64 -10.52 -0.16
C SER A 242 -5.12 -10.65 -1.61
N ALA A 243 -5.22 -9.53 -2.34
CA ALA A 243 -5.59 -9.55 -3.76
C ALA A 243 -4.54 -10.28 -4.63
N LEU A 244 -3.25 -10.12 -4.32
CA LEU A 244 -2.18 -10.87 -4.98
C LEU A 244 -2.30 -12.36 -4.69
N PHE A 245 -2.49 -12.75 -3.42
CA PHE A 245 -2.65 -14.17 -3.06
C PHE A 245 -3.88 -14.79 -3.71
N ASN A 246 -5.01 -14.10 -3.74
CA ASN A 246 -6.20 -14.59 -4.45
C ASN A 246 -5.93 -14.80 -5.95
N ALA A 247 -5.23 -13.89 -6.59
CA ALA A 247 -4.86 -14.05 -7.98
C ALA A 247 -3.88 -15.22 -8.19
N ALA A 248 -2.98 -15.45 -7.23
CA ALA A 248 -1.99 -16.51 -7.29
C ALA A 248 -2.59 -17.92 -7.14
N LEU A 249 -3.79 -18.08 -6.58
CA LEU A 249 -4.47 -19.37 -6.51
C LEU A 249 -4.66 -20.03 -7.89
N ASP A 250 -4.93 -19.21 -8.91
CA ASP A 250 -5.16 -19.65 -10.27
C ASP A 250 -3.92 -19.52 -11.17
N MET A 251 -2.75 -19.15 -10.61
CA MET A 251 -1.54 -18.95 -11.42
C MET A 251 -0.76 -20.23 -11.58
N PRO A 252 -0.44 -20.66 -12.81
CA PRO A 252 0.45 -21.79 -13.05
C PRO A 252 1.81 -21.57 -12.36
N GLY A 253 2.25 -22.58 -11.63
CA GLY A 253 3.55 -22.55 -10.94
C GLY A 253 3.56 -21.76 -9.61
N SER A 254 2.45 -21.21 -9.15
CA SER A 254 2.38 -20.58 -7.82
C SER A 254 2.47 -21.60 -6.69
N GLY A 255 1.89 -22.80 -6.87
CA GLY A 255 1.79 -23.82 -5.84
C GLY A 255 0.94 -23.43 -4.62
N LEU A 256 0.22 -22.31 -4.70
CA LEU A 256 -0.62 -21.81 -3.61
C LEU A 256 -1.99 -22.52 -3.65
N THR A 257 -2.38 -23.18 -2.55
CA THR A 257 -3.63 -23.92 -2.45
C THR A 257 -4.74 -23.14 -1.72
N ARG A 258 -4.37 -22.18 -0.89
CA ARG A 258 -5.30 -21.30 -0.16
C ARG A 258 -4.65 -19.94 0.07
N ASN A 259 -5.48 -18.91 0.24
CA ASN A 259 -4.96 -17.57 0.58
C ASN A 259 -4.50 -17.53 2.05
N PRO A 260 -3.21 -17.30 2.35
CA PRO A 260 -2.72 -17.25 3.73
C PRO A 260 -3.29 -16.08 4.53
N MET A 261 -3.87 -15.07 3.87
CA MET A 261 -4.56 -13.96 4.54
C MET A 261 -5.85 -14.36 5.25
N GLU A 262 -6.44 -15.52 4.96
CA GLU A 262 -7.65 -16.02 5.64
C GLU A 262 -7.41 -16.21 7.14
N GLY A 263 -6.19 -16.59 7.54
CA GLY A 263 -5.78 -16.70 8.95
C GLY A 263 -5.36 -15.38 9.62
N VAL A 264 -5.46 -14.23 8.91
CA VAL A 264 -4.96 -12.94 9.40
C VAL A 264 -6.11 -11.99 9.73
N LYS A 265 -6.26 -11.64 11.00
CA LYS A 265 -7.22 -10.60 11.41
C LYS A 265 -6.75 -9.24 10.90
N LEU A 266 -7.52 -8.68 9.98
CA LEU A 266 -7.25 -7.33 9.48
C LEU A 266 -7.60 -6.27 10.54
N PRO A 267 -6.84 -5.16 10.59
CA PRO A 267 -7.19 -4.01 11.41
C PRO A 267 -8.63 -3.56 11.12
N SER A 268 -9.41 -3.24 12.15
CA SER A 268 -10.79 -2.76 11.97
C SER A 268 -10.79 -1.51 11.09
N LYS A 269 -11.77 -1.40 10.20
CA LYS A 269 -12.11 -0.10 9.62
C LYS A 269 -12.47 0.76 10.83
N THR A 270 -11.65 1.75 11.14
CA THR A 270 -11.81 2.59 12.34
C THR A 270 -13.27 2.79 12.68
N ALA A 271 -13.58 2.62 13.96
CA ALA A 271 -14.87 2.98 14.48
C ALA A 271 -15.23 4.38 13.96
N ARG A 272 -16.31 4.48 13.21
CA ARG A 272 -16.94 5.74 12.84
C ARG A 272 -17.57 6.45 14.06
N ALA A 273 -17.28 5.94 15.27
CA ALA A 273 -17.67 6.56 16.50
C ALA A 273 -16.94 7.91 16.62
N ASP A 274 -17.65 8.97 16.78
CA ASP A 274 -17.25 10.33 17.17
C ASP A 274 -16.77 11.33 16.13
N SER A 275 -16.88 11.07 14.87
CA SER A 275 -16.69 12.14 13.91
C SER A 275 -17.93 12.22 13.04
N GLY A 276 -18.75 13.21 13.28
CA GLY A 276 -19.63 13.78 12.27
C GLY A 276 -18.87 13.85 10.94
N CYS A 277 -19.51 13.91 9.82
CA CYS A 277 -18.88 13.69 8.49
C CYS A 277 -17.61 14.54 8.32
N LYS A 278 -16.46 13.98 8.70
CA LYS A 278 -15.12 14.65 8.68
C LYS A 278 -14.75 15.22 7.30
N TYR A 279 -15.54 14.90 6.32
CA TYR A 279 -15.28 15.19 4.92
C TYR A 279 -16.24 16.23 4.34
N GLU A 280 -17.26 16.61 5.07
CA GLU A 280 -18.27 17.56 4.64
C GLU A 280 -17.78 19.00 4.78
N ILE A 281 -18.11 19.84 3.81
CA ILE A 281 -17.99 21.29 3.96
C ILE A 281 -19.12 21.73 4.86
N GLN A 282 -18.83 22.48 5.92
CA GLN A 282 -19.87 23.01 6.77
C GLN A 282 -20.71 24.03 6.00
N PRO A 283 -22.05 23.98 6.07
CA PRO A 283 -22.92 24.92 5.35
C PRO A 283 -22.57 26.39 5.60
N ASP A 284 -22.18 26.73 6.83
CA ASP A 284 -21.80 28.10 7.24
C ASP A 284 -20.62 28.67 6.46
N PHE A 285 -19.81 27.84 5.85
CA PHE A 285 -18.71 28.27 4.99
C PHE A 285 -19.12 28.56 3.53
N LEU A 286 -20.33 28.17 3.11
CA LEU A 286 -20.75 28.34 1.72
C LEU A 286 -20.74 29.82 1.28
N PRO A 287 -21.28 30.80 2.06
CA PRO A 287 -21.21 32.20 1.72
C PRO A 287 -19.77 32.71 1.56
N LEU A 288 -18.87 32.26 2.47
CA LEU A 288 -17.46 32.63 2.43
C LEU A 288 -16.72 31.99 1.26
N ILE A 289 -17.05 30.76 0.91
CA ILE A 289 -16.44 30.04 -0.21
C ILE A 289 -16.84 30.66 -1.54
N PHE A 290 -18.15 30.85 -1.76
CA PHE A 290 -18.67 31.30 -3.05
C PHE A 290 -18.75 32.81 -3.20
N GLY A 291 -18.69 33.56 -2.12
CA GLY A 291 -18.60 35.04 -2.14
C GLY A 291 -17.18 35.59 -2.20
N GLY A 292 -16.15 34.73 -2.21
CA GLY A 292 -14.75 35.16 -2.23
C GLY A 292 -14.20 35.37 -3.64
N ASP A 293 -12.97 35.90 -3.72
CA ASP A 293 -12.28 36.27 -4.98
C ASP A 293 -12.17 35.14 -6.01
N TRP A 294 -12.26 33.90 -5.58
CA TRP A 294 -12.24 32.74 -6.48
C TRP A 294 -13.42 32.75 -7.47
N PHE A 295 -14.55 33.30 -7.09
CA PHE A 295 -15.80 33.35 -7.87
C PHE A 295 -16.09 34.69 -8.48
N ASN A 296 -15.21 35.69 -8.33
CA ASN A 296 -15.36 36.99 -9.00
C ASN A 296 -15.08 36.87 -10.49
N LEU A 297 -16.12 36.85 -11.31
CA LEU A 297 -16.05 36.69 -12.76
C LEU A 297 -15.31 37.83 -13.47
N ALA A 298 -15.31 39.05 -12.94
CA ALA A 298 -14.66 40.21 -13.55
C ALA A 298 -13.14 40.01 -13.68
N ASP A 299 -12.52 39.35 -12.71
CA ASP A 299 -11.06 39.11 -12.67
C ASP A 299 -10.66 37.68 -13.02
N TYR A 300 -11.61 36.78 -13.19
CA TYR A 300 -11.40 35.33 -13.21
C TYR A 300 -10.50 34.84 -14.35
N PRO A 301 -10.69 35.26 -15.63
CA PRO A 301 -9.89 34.70 -16.72
C PRO A 301 -8.41 35.06 -16.66
N ARG A 302 -8.05 36.15 -16.04
CA ARG A 302 -6.67 36.67 -15.99
C ARG A 302 -5.80 36.02 -14.93
N ARG A 303 -6.43 35.58 -13.83
CA ARG A 303 -5.71 35.05 -12.64
C ARG A 303 -5.73 33.55 -12.51
N ASN A 304 -6.59 32.84 -13.26
CA ASN A 304 -6.81 31.42 -13.06
C ASN A 304 -6.38 30.57 -14.26
N ARG A 305 -5.25 29.86 -14.09
CA ARG A 305 -4.72 28.93 -15.10
C ARG A 305 -5.69 27.79 -15.51
N PHE A 306 -6.80 27.63 -14.80
CA PHE A 306 -7.82 26.61 -15.08
C PHE A 306 -8.94 27.15 -15.98
N GLY A 307 -8.87 28.41 -16.38
CA GLY A 307 -9.92 29.08 -17.12
C GLY A 307 -11.27 28.98 -16.39
N LEU A 308 -12.36 29.11 -17.10
CA LEU A 308 -13.70 29.02 -16.53
C LEU A 308 -14.03 27.67 -15.86
N GLY A 309 -13.23 26.60 -16.13
CA GLY A 309 -13.36 25.34 -15.41
C GLY A 309 -13.15 25.48 -13.90
N GLY A 310 -12.30 26.39 -13.46
CA GLY A 310 -12.11 26.68 -12.05
C GLY A 310 -13.33 27.32 -11.38
N PHE A 311 -14.10 28.14 -12.10
CA PHE A 311 -15.34 28.72 -11.65
C PHE A 311 -16.49 27.69 -11.63
N TRP A 312 -16.72 27.02 -12.76
CA TRP A 312 -17.89 26.17 -12.93
C TRP A 312 -17.83 24.84 -12.19
N ILE A 313 -16.66 24.20 -12.12
CA ILE A 313 -16.54 22.86 -11.54
C ILE A 313 -16.94 22.81 -10.05
N PRO A 314 -16.52 23.76 -9.20
CA PRO A 314 -16.99 23.79 -7.81
C PRO A 314 -18.51 24.00 -7.69
N LEU A 315 -19.09 24.86 -8.52
CA LEU A 315 -20.53 25.11 -8.57
C LEU A 315 -21.31 23.87 -8.98
N ILE A 316 -20.89 23.20 -10.05
CA ILE A 316 -21.51 21.95 -10.49
C ILE A 316 -21.35 20.86 -9.40
N ALA A 317 -20.18 20.79 -8.76
CA ALA A 317 -19.97 19.83 -7.66
C ALA A 317 -20.89 20.09 -6.48
N TYR A 318 -21.19 21.33 -6.18
CA TYR A 318 -22.14 21.72 -5.15
C TYR A 318 -23.57 21.31 -5.54
N TYR A 319 -24.06 21.74 -6.70
CA TYR A 319 -25.46 21.56 -7.11
C TYR A 319 -25.84 20.14 -7.51
N CYS A 320 -24.91 19.26 -7.84
CA CYS A 320 -25.21 17.89 -8.23
C CYS A 320 -24.42 16.81 -7.51
N GLY A 321 -23.60 17.16 -6.51
CA GLY A 321 -22.82 16.20 -5.73
C GLY A 321 -21.92 15.30 -6.57
N ALA A 322 -21.57 15.68 -7.80
CA ALA A 322 -20.76 14.89 -8.72
C ALA A 322 -19.32 14.70 -8.23
N ARG A 323 -18.67 13.63 -8.68
CA ARG A 323 -17.24 13.49 -8.43
C ARG A 323 -16.45 14.50 -9.28
N LEU A 324 -15.41 15.08 -8.69
CA LEU A 324 -14.58 16.06 -9.38
C LEU A 324 -14.17 15.62 -10.78
N GLU A 325 -13.69 14.41 -10.95
CA GLU A 325 -13.19 13.94 -12.24
C GLU A 325 -14.30 13.70 -13.25
N GLU A 326 -15.51 13.39 -12.80
CA GLU A 326 -16.70 13.27 -13.66
C GLU A 326 -16.99 14.61 -14.33
N VAL A 327 -16.89 15.71 -13.57
CA VAL A 327 -17.14 17.07 -14.09
C VAL A 327 -15.93 17.62 -14.86
N ALA A 328 -14.71 17.38 -14.34
CA ALA A 328 -13.49 17.93 -14.94
C ALA A 328 -13.15 17.34 -16.32
N ALA A 329 -13.62 16.13 -16.61
CA ALA A 329 -13.39 15.46 -17.88
C ALA A 329 -14.54 15.63 -18.91
N MET A 330 -15.57 16.44 -18.61
CA MET A 330 -16.73 16.64 -19.47
C MET A 330 -16.38 17.26 -20.83
N ASN A 331 -17.12 16.90 -21.86
CA ASN A 331 -17.19 17.60 -23.14
C ASN A 331 -18.37 18.56 -23.14
N ALA A 332 -18.37 19.54 -24.01
CA ALA A 332 -19.48 20.48 -24.11
C ALA A 332 -20.80 19.78 -24.52
N ALA A 333 -20.74 18.76 -25.36
CA ALA A 333 -21.89 17.93 -25.73
C ALA A 333 -22.56 17.16 -24.58
N ASP A 334 -21.94 17.10 -23.40
CA ASP A 334 -22.55 16.50 -22.21
C ASP A 334 -23.55 17.42 -21.52
N ILE A 335 -23.59 18.69 -21.90
CA ILE A 335 -24.64 19.62 -21.51
C ILE A 335 -25.63 19.67 -22.69
N ARG A 336 -26.78 19.07 -22.50
CA ARG A 336 -27.80 19.00 -23.56
C ARG A 336 -29.22 19.01 -23.02
N LYS A 337 -30.16 19.30 -23.87
CA LYS A 337 -31.60 19.28 -23.58
C LYS A 337 -32.18 17.91 -23.86
N VAL A 338 -32.85 17.32 -22.87
CA VAL A 338 -33.54 16.02 -22.97
C VAL A 338 -34.95 16.20 -22.43
N GLN A 339 -35.99 15.86 -23.19
CA GLN A 339 -37.39 16.04 -22.76
C GLN A 339 -37.64 17.44 -22.17
N ASP A 340 -37.14 18.47 -22.84
CA ASP A 340 -37.24 19.88 -22.41
C ASP A 340 -36.48 20.27 -21.13
N VAL A 341 -35.72 19.36 -20.54
CA VAL A 341 -34.89 19.61 -19.35
C VAL A 341 -33.42 19.66 -19.77
N TRP A 342 -32.71 20.71 -19.36
CA TRP A 342 -31.26 20.77 -19.48
C TRP A 342 -30.58 19.84 -18.47
N VAL A 343 -29.66 19.01 -18.96
CA VAL A 343 -28.99 17.98 -18.14
C VAL A 343 -27.47 18.01 -18.29
N LEU A 344 -26.79 17.54 -17.26
CA LEU A 344 -25.40 17.05 -17.30
C LEU A 344 -25.45 15.54 -17.52
N GLU A 345 -24.84 15.08 -18.60
CA GLU A 345 -24.71 13.65 -18.88
C GLU A 345 -23.34 13.13 -18.43
N PHE A 346 -23.36 12.23 -17.46
CA PHE A 346 -22.18 11.49 -17.06
C PHE A 346 -22.13 10.19 -17.85
N ARG A 347 -21.28 10.18 -18.90
CA ARG A 347 -21.13 9.06 -19.83
C ARG A 347 -19.77 8.40 -19.70
N PHE A 348 -19.71 7.14 -20.10
CA PHE A 348 -18.46 6.41 -20.30
C PHE A 348 -18.18 6.34 -21.81
N ASP A 349 -17.06 6.88 -22.28
CA ASP A 349 -16.69 6.83 -23.68
C ASP A 349 -15.51 5.89 -23.99
N GLY A 350 -14.97 5.22 -22.98
CA GLY A 350 -13.94 4.21 -23.16
C GLY A 350 -12.54 4.74 -23.44
N GLN A 351 -12.39 6.01 -23.81
CA GLN A 351 -11.09 6.58 -24.18
C GLN A 351 -10.50 7.48 -23.08
N ASP A 352 -11.16 8.61 -22.80
CA ASP A 352 -10.64 9.63 -21.88
C ASP A 352 -11.37 9.68 -20.53
N ARG A 353 -12.52 8.98 -20.42
CA ARG A 353 -13.39 9.06 -19.26
C ARG A 353 -13.56 7.70 -18.62
N GLU A 354 -13.01 7.55 -17.44
CA GLU A 354 -13.26 6.41 -16.57
C GLU A 354 -14.30 6.78 -15.53
N LEU A 355 -15.52 6.33 -15.70
CA LEU A 355 -16.48 6.27 -14.59
C LEU A 355 -16.10 5.10 -13.69
N LYS A 356 -16.15 5.33 -12.38
CA LYS A 356 -15.75 4.32 -11.38
C LYS A 356 -16.54 3.01 -11.52
N ASN A 357 -17.80 3.07 -11.96
CA ASN A 357 -18.70 1.94 -12.17
C ASN A 357 -19.68 2.24 -13.32
N ARG A 358 -20.19 1.24 -14.03
CA ARG A 358 -21.29 1.37 -15.02
C ARG A 358 -22.51 2.11 -14.46
N GLN A 359 -22.82 1.94 -13.17
CA GLN A 359 -23.89 2.63 -12.46
C GLN A 359 -23.65 4.15 -12.27
N SER A 360 -22.47 4.65 -12.61
CA SER A 360 -22.19 6.08 -12.62
C SER A 360 -22.70 6.81 -13.88
N VAL A 361 -23.13 6.07 -14.91
CA VAL A 361 -23.80 6.63 -16.08
C VAL A 361 -25.17 7.14 -15.69
N ARG A 362 -25.38 8.42 -15.85
CA ARG A 362 -26.62 9.09 -15.45
C ARG A 362 -26.76 10.47 -16.10
N SER A 363 -28.01 10.94 -16.20
CA SER A 363 -28.34 12.31 -16.55
C SER A 363 -28.81 13.03 -15.30
N VAL A 364 -28.16 14.14 -14.94
CA VAL A 364 -28.52 14.98 -13.81
C VAL A 364 -29.06 16.32 -14.33
N PRO A 365 -30.29 16.70 -13.98
CA PRO A 365 -30.83 18.00 -14.39
C PRO A 365 -29.95 19.15 -13.89
N LEU A 366 -29.79 20.20 -14.68
CA LEU A 366 -29.15 21.41 -14.26
C LEU A 366 -30.03 22.15 -13.25
N HIS A 367 -29.44 22.59 -12.14
CA HIS A 367 -30.09 23.50 -11.22
C HIS A 367 -30.39 24.85 -11.88
N LYS A 368 -31.50 25.49 -11.50
CA LYS A 368 -31.92 26.79 -12.03
C LYS A 368 -30.82 27.85 -11.99
N ASP A 369 -30.05 27.93 -10.91
CA ASP A 369 -28.95 28.89 -10.75
C ASP A 369 -27.85 28.69 -11.78
N LEU A 370 -27.51 27.44 -12.12
CA LEU A 370 -26.50 27.15 -13.18
C LEU A 370 -27.02 27.61 -14.56
N LEU A 371 -28.32 27.52 -14.80
CA LEU A 371 -28.94 28.04 -16.03
C LEU A 371 -28.92 29.56 -16.07
N GLN A 372 -29.28 30.22 -14.96
CA GLN A 372 -29.27 31.68 -14.84
C GLN A 372 -27.87 32.27 -14.99
N LEU A 373 -26.85 31.59 -14.44
CA LEU A 373 -25.43 31.97 -14.60
C LEU A 373 -24.90 31.75 -16.03
N GLY A 374 -25.67 31.14 -16.94
CA GLY A 374 -25.31 30.97 -18.34
C GLY A 374 -24.38 29.79 -18.66
N LEU A 375 -24.45 28.69 -17.86
CA LEU A 375 -23.65 27.49 -18.12
C LEU A 375 -23.95 26.87 -19.48
N THR A 376 -25.20 26.91 -19.94
CA THR A 376 -25.62 26.43 -21.25
C THR A 376 -25.03 27.29 -22.40
N ASP A 377 -25.02 28.60 -22.24
CA ASP A 377 -24.44 29.51 -23.20
C ASP A 377 -22.91 29.35 -23.27
N TYR A 378 -22.29 29.12 -22.15
CA TYR A 378 -20.88 28.78 -22.09
C TYR A 378 -20.58 27.48 -22.86
N ALA A 379 -21.33 26.40 -22.61
CA ALA A 379 -21.15 25.13 -23.31
C ALA A 379 -21.37 25.30 -24.84
N HIS A 380 -22.35 26.07 -25.21
CA HIS A 380 -22.62 26.35 -26.62
C HIS A 380 -21.47 27.09 -27.29
N ARG A 381 -20.86 28.08 -26.63
CA ARG A 381 -19.68 28.80 -27.14
C ARG A 381 -18.44 27.92 -27.27
N VAL A 382 -18.28 26.92 -26.42
CA VAL A 382 -17.17 25.94 -26.51
C VAL A 382 -17.33 25.05 -27.76
N GLY A 383 -18.56 24.78 -28.14
CA GLY A 383 -18.91 23.90 -29.26
C GLY A 383 -18.95 22.41 -28.87
N PRO A 384 -19.74 21.61 -29.61
CA PRO A 384 -20.07 20.23 -29.21
C PRO A 384 -18.85 19.30 -29.18
N ASP A 385 -17.86 19.51 -30.01
CA ASP A 385 -16.68 18.64 -30.14
C ASP A 385 -15.56 18.96 -29.13
N GLY A 386 -15.72 20.06 -28.39
CA GLY A 386 -14.72 20.55 -27.45
C GLY A 386 -14.80 19.94 -26.05
N LYS A 387 -13.66 19.91 -25.36
CA LYS A 387 -13.67 19.73 -23.90
C LYS A 387 -14.36 20.91 -23.24
N LEU A 388 -15.31 20.66 -22.33
CA LEU A 388 -16.05 21.74 -21.65
C LEU A 388 -15.13 22.73 -20.93
N TRP A 389 -13.97 22.24 -20.49
CA TRP A 389 -12.93 23.04 -19.81
C TRP A 389 -11.61 23.03 -20.60
N PRO A 390 -11.48 23.85 -21.67
CA PRO A 390 -10.33 23.79 -22.59
C PRO A 390 -8.97 24.09 -21.91
N SER A 391 -8.98 24.86 -20.82
CA SER A 391 -7.76 25.20 -20.05
C SER A 391 -7.31 24.12 -19.07
N LEU A 392 -8.13 23.11 -18.79
CA LEU A 392 -7.72 22.01 -17.93
C LEU A 392 -6.83 21.03 -18.70
N ARG A 393 -5.69 20.69 -18.10
CA ARG A 393 -4.78 19.67 -18.62
C ARG A 393 -4.73 18.48 -17.65
N PRO A 394 -4.77 17.25 -18.16
CA PRO A 394 -4.62 16.07 -17.32
C PRO A 394 -3.21 16.02 -16.72
N ASN A 395 -3.09 15.44 -15.52
CA ASN A 395 -1.79 15.12 -14.94
C ASN A 395 -1.20 13.85 -15.59
N SER A 396 0.02 13.43 -15.17
CA SER A 396 0.68 12.20 -15.65
C SER A 396 -0.13 10.91 -15.48
N LYS A 397 -1.19 10.93 -14.64
CA LYS A 397 -2.14 9.83 -14.43
C LYS A 397 -3.46 10.02 -15.19
N GLY A 398 -3.51 10.93 -16.16
CA GLY A 398 -4.71 11.22 -16.94
C GLY A 398 -5.84 11.91 -16.18
N LYS A 399 -5.60 12.51 -14.99
CA LYS A 399 -6.64 13.15 -14.17
C LYS A 399 -6.69 14.65 -14.39
N TYR A 400 -7.83 15.15 -14.88
CA TYR A 400 -8.07 16.57 -15.19
C TYR A 400 -8.27 17.43 -13.94
N GLY A 401 -9.01 16.92 -12.95
CA GLY A 401 -9.37 17.67 -11.76
C GLY A 401 -8.28 17.79 -10.68
N TYR A 402 -7.17 17.04 -10.80
CA TYR A 402 -6.18 16.92 -9.74
C TYR A 402 -5.54 18.26 -9.32
N ASN A 403 -5.05 19.03 -10.32
CA ASN A 403 -4.40 20.31 -10.04
C ASN A 403 -5.38 21.36 -9.56
N LEU A 404 -6.60 21.38 -10.12
CA LEU A 404 -7.68 22.23 -9.68
C LEU A 404 -8.01 21.97 -8.20
N SER A 405 -8.20 20.72 -7.80
CA SER A 405 -8.49 20.35 -6.43
C SER A 405 -7.41 20.81 -5.44
N LYS A 406 -6.14 20.71 -5.85
CA LYS A 406 -5.03 21.20 -5.01
C LYS A 406 -5.10 22.71 -4.81
N ARG A 407 -5.28 23.47 -5.89
CA ARG A 407 -5.33 24.94 -5.80
C ARG A 407 -6.59 25.42 -5.05
N PHE A 408 -7.74 24.79 -5.30
CA PHE A 408 -8.95 25.08 -4.54
C PHE A 408 -8.78 24.77 -3.04
N GLY A 409 -8.03 23.71 -2.70
CA GLY A 409 -7.67 23.42 -1.31
C GLY A 409 -6.76 24.48 -0.67
N VAL A 410 -5.93 25.17 -1.45
CA VAL A 410 -5.15 26.32 -0.99
C VAL A 410 -6.07 27.50 -0.76
N TYR A 411 -6.97 27.80 -1.71
CA TYR A 411 -7.99 28.84 -1.54
C TYR A 411 -8.82 28.68 -0.26
N LEU A 412 -9.33 27.46 0.00
CA LEU A 412 -10.08 27.20 1.25
C LEU A 412 -9.27 27.43 2.52
N LYS A 413 -7.95 27.28 2.48
CA LYS A 413 -7.08 27.61 3.61
C LYS A 413 -6.91 29.11 3.75
N GLU A 414 -6.72 29.83 2.65
CA GLU A 414 -6.56 31.28 2.61
C GLU A 414 -7.76 31.97 3.23
N ILE A 415 -8.98 31.53 2.89
CA ILE A 415 -10.24 32.03 3.47
C ILE A 415 -10.63 31.37 4.81
N LYS A 416 -9.78 30.55 5.42
CA LYS A 416 -10.03 29.82 6.68
C LYS A 416 -11.24 28.86 6.67
N ALA A 417 -11.78 28.54 5.51
CA ALA A 417 -12.87 27.58 5.30
C ALA A 417 -12.38 26.13 5.12
N LYS A 418 -11.20 25.80 5.65
CA LYS A 418 -10.59 24.49 5.48
C LYS A 418 -11.34 23.41 6.24
N ASN A 419 -11.80 22.40 5.53
CA ASN A 419 -12.16 21.12 6.14
C ASN A 419 -11.04 20.06 5.96
N ARG A 420 -11.16 18.91 6.64
CA ARG A 420 -10.15 17.84 6.63
C ARG A 420 -10.17 16.99 5.36
N SER A 421 -11.06 17.23 4.41
CA SER A 421 -11.25 16.41 3.21
C SER A 421 -10.57 16.98 1.97
N LYS A 422 -10.65 16.20 0.89
CA LYS A 422 -10.40 16.70 -0.47
C LYS A 422 -11.52 17.71 -0.78
N PRO A 423 -11.20 18.97 -1.12
CA PRO A 423 -12.18 20.06 -1.15
C PRO A 423 -13.44 19.76 -1.98
N MET A 424 -13.28 19.33 -3.21
CA MET A 424 -14.42 19.00 -4.09
C MET A 424 -15.23 17.78 -3.63
N HIS A 425 -14.60 16.86 -2.89
CA HIS A 425 -15.29 15.70 -2.33
C HIS A 425 -16.16 16.11 -1.12
N GLY A 426 -15.83 17.24 -0.49
CA GLY A 426 -16.63 17.83 0.59
C GLY A 426 -18.03 18.22 0.11
N PHE A 427 -18.17 18.81 -1.08
CA PHE A 427 -19.49 19.13 -1.65
C PHE A 427 -20.33 17.85 -1.90
N ARG A 428 -19.68 16.78 -2.38
CA ARG A 428 -20.36 15.50 -2.56
C ARG A 428 -20.85 14.89 -1.23
N HIS A 429 -20.17 15.13 -0.12
CA HIS A 429 -20.64 14.72 1.20
C HIS A 429 -21.73 15.65 1.75
N LEU A 430 -21.63 16.95 1.47
CA LEU A 430 -22.62 17.93 1.88
C LEU A 430 -23.96 17.72 1.17
N PHE A 431 -23.95 17.33 -0.09
CA PHE A 431 -25.16 17.17 -0.90
C PHE A 431 -26.22 16.28 -0.21
N PRO A 432 -25.93 15.05 0.27
CA PRO A 432 -26.91 14.23 0.99
C PRO A 432 -27.43 14.88 2.27
N THR A 433 -26.59 15.63 2.98
CA THR A 433 -26.98 16.31 4.21
C THR A 433 -28.04 17.38 3.92
N LEU A 434 -27.78 18.23 2.95
CA LEU A 434 -28.76 19.28 2.54
C LEU A 434 -30.03 18.68 1.95
N MET A 435 -29.93 17.54 1.24
CA MET A 435 -31.10 16.84 0.73
C MET A 435 -31.98 16.28 1.87
N ARG A 436 -31.38 15.70 2.91
CA ARG A 436 -32.12 15.25 4.09
C ARG A 436 -32.81 16.38 4.83
N GLU A 437 -32.17 17.54 4.94
CA GLU A 437 -32.77 18.76 5.53
C GLU A 437 -34.00 19.21 4.74
N LYS A 438 -34.07 18.92 3.42
CA LYS A 438 -35.22 19.14 2.56
C LYS A 438 -36.25 18.00 2.60
N GLY A 439 -36.03 16.96 3.41
CA GLY A 439 -36.95 15.82 3.58
C GLY A 439 -36.78 14.68 2.55
N TYR A 440 -35.73 14.72 1.73
CA TYR A 440 -35.46 13.65 0.75
C TYR A 440 -34.75 12.47 1.38
N ASP A 441 -35.16 11.26 1.00
CA ASP A 441 -34.56 10.01 1.45
C ASP A 441 -33.20 9.71 0.80
N ASP A 442 -32.50 8.73 1.36
CA ASP A 442 -31.17 8.33 0.87
C ASP A 442 -31.22 7.65 -0.50
N ILE A 443 -32.32 7.04 -0.87
CA ILE A 443 -32.50 6.35 -2.18
C ILE A 443 -32.60 7.41 -3.27
N THR A 444 -33.44 8.40 -3.10
CA THR A 444 -33.60 9.54 -3.99
C THR A 444 -32.27 10.26 -4.18
N THR A 445 -31.59 10.54 -3.07
CA THR A 445 -30.28 11.21 -3.06
C THR A 445 -29.23 10.35 -3.78
N ALA A 446 -29.23 9.03 -3.56
CA ALA A 446 -28.29 8.11 -4.23
C ALA A 446 -28.50 8.07 -5.74
N GLN A 447 -29.73 8.12 -6.24
CA GLN A 447 -30.00 8.18 -7.68
C GLN A 447 -29.48 9.45 -8.33
N VAL A 448 -29.62 10.59 -7.70
CA VAL A 448 -29.03 11.86 -8.19
C VAL A 448 -27.50 11.80 -8.17
N LEU A 449 -26.90 11.25 -7.11
CA LEU A 449 -25.45 11.13 -6.97
C LEU A 449 -24.84 10.05 -7.88
N GLY A 450 -25.65 9.14 -8.46
CA GLY A 450 -25.18 7.95 -9.17
C GLY A 450 -24.45 6.97 -8.26
N HIS A 451 -24.90 6.85 -7.01
CA HIS A 451 -24.48 5.77 -6.12
C HIS A 451 -25.26 4.50 -6.47
N SER A 452 -24.63 3.34 -6.38
CA SER A 452 -25.36 2.08 -6.29
C SER A 452 -26.19 2.12 -5.01
N ALA A 453 -27.51 2.08 -5.13
CA ALA A 453 -28.35 1.85 -3.98
C ALA A 453 -27.88 0.58 -3.27
N ALA A 454 -27.76 0.64 -1.95
CA ALA A 454 -27.29 -0.51 -1.19
C ALA A 454 -28.16 -1.73 -1.50
N PRO A 455 -27.60 -2.96 -1.64
CA PRO A 455 -28.32 -4.15 -2.06
C PRO A 455 -29.42 -4.65 -1.08
N ARG A 456 -29.76 -3.83 -0.08
CA ARG A 456 -30.65 -4.22 1.02
C ARG A 456 -32.14 -3.92 0.82
N LEU A 457 -32.53 -3.25 -0.26
CA LEU A 457 -33.93 -3.00 -0.56
C LEU A 457 -34.29 -3.69 -1.89
N GLN A 458 -34.97 -4.80 -1.82
CA GLN A 458 -35.53 -5.51 -2.99
C GLN A 458 -36.43 -4.60 -3.86
N THR A 459 -36.94 -3.50 -3.29
CA THR A 459 -37.73 -2.47 -3.99
C THR A 459 -36.90 -1.52 -4.85
N SER A 460 -35.56 -1.47 -4.71
CA SER A 460 -34.71 -0.58 -5.52
C SER A 460 -34.57 -1.02 -6.99
N SER A 461 -35.04 -2.21 -7.34
CA SER A 461 -35.15 -2.69 -8.73
C SER A 461 -36.40 -2.20 -9.46
N TYR A 462 -37.37 -1.65 -8.74
CA TYR A 462 -38.64 -1.17 -9.27
C TYR A 462 -38.72 0.35 -9.27
N GLY A 463 -38.57 0.96 -10.45
CA GLY A 463 -38.85 2.36 -10.70
C GLY A 463 -37.61 3.28 -10.69
N THR A 464 -37.39 3.92 -11.81
CA THR A 464 -36.46 5.07 -11.92
C THR A 464 -37.27 6.35 -11.87
N PHE A 465 -36.80 7.34 -11.11
CA PHE A 465 -37.40 8.67 -11.16
C PHE A 465 -37.35 9.23 -12.58
N SER A 466 -38.50 9.76 -13.05
CA SER A 466 -38.52 10.49 -14.31
C SER A 466 -37.56 11.66 -14.28
N LEU A 467 -37.11 12.12 -15.46
CA LEU A 467 -36.21 13.26 -15.55
C LEU A 467 -36.80 14.53 -14.93
N HIS A 468 -38.13 14.74 -15.12
CA HIS A 468 -38.85 15.88 -14.51
C HIS A 468 -38.93 15.77 -12.98
N ALA A 469 -39.10 14.57 -12.42
CA ALA A 469 -39.06 14.40 -10.97
C ALA A 469 -37.66 14.73 -10.42
N ARG A 470 -36.60 14.28 -11.07
CA ARG A 470 -35.23 14.65 -10.70
C ARG A 470 -34.95 16.13 -10.86
N LYS A 471 -35.53 16.79 -11.87
CA LYS A 471 -35.42 18.25 -12.05
C LYS A 471 -36.02 19.00 -10.86
N ARG A 472 -37.22 18.63 -10.41
CA ARG A 472 -37.84 19.24 -9.23
C ARG A 472 -36.94 19.08 -7.98
N ILE A 473 -36.40 17.88 -7.77
CA ILE A 473 -35.51 17.62 -6.63
C ILE A 473 -34.27 18.51 -6.69
N ILE A 474 -33.65 18.64 -7.84
CA ILE A 474 -32.47 19.49 -8.01
C ILE A 474 -32.81 20.98 -7.83
N ASP A 475 -33.96 21.45 -8.27
CA ASP A 475 -34.36 22.86 -8.13
C ASP A 475 -34.74 23.26 -6.70
N GLU A 476 -35.05 22.26 -5.84
CA GLU A 476 -35.26 22.50 -4.39
C GLU A 476 -33.95 22.50 -3.60
N PHE A 477 -32.83 22.08 -4.23
CA PHE A 477 -31.54 22.17 -3.59
C PHE A 477 -31.21 23.64 -3.26
N PRO A 478 -30.58 23.95 -2.11
CA PRO A 478 -30.38 25.34 -1.69
C PRO A 478 -29.55 26.14 -2.69
N SER A 479 -30.10 27.29 -3.09
CA SER A 479 -29.37 28.29 -3.88
C SER A 479 -28.21 28.88 -3.09
N LEU A 480 -27.12 29.20 -3.77
CA LEU A 480 -25.97 29.86 -3.15
C LEU A 480 -26.26 31.36 -3.01
N PRO A 481 -26.03 31.98 -1.84
CA PRO A 481 -26.13 33.42 -1.72
C PRO A 481 -25.01 34.10 -2.52
N ASN A 482 -25.33 35.25 -3.14
CA ASN A 482 -24.37 36.16 -3.80
C ASN A 482 -23.69 35.62 -5.08
N LEU A 483 -24.39 34.85 -5.88
CA LEU A 483 -23.93 34.44 -7.23
C LEU A 483 -24.63 35.30 -8.34
N GLU A 484 -24.96 36.54 -8.03
CA GLU A 484 -25.49 37.51 -9.03
C GLU A 484 -24.42 38.12 -9.91
#